data_35996bf66705ac2e886ba1a7f0c4e178
#
_entry.id   35996bf66705ac2e886ba1a7f0c4e178
#
_cell.length_a   1.000
_cell.length_b   1.000
_cell.length_c   1.000
_cell.angle_alpha   90.00
_cell.angle_beta   90.00
_cell.angle_gamma   90.00
#
_symmetry.space_group_name_H-M   'P 1'
#
loop_
_entity.id
_entity.type
_entity.pdbx_description
1 polymer ?
#
loop_
_entity_poly.entity_id
_entity_poly.type
_entity_poly.pdbx_seq_one_letter_code
_entity_poly.pdbx_strand_id
1 'polypeptide(L)'
;EEAQQSSFSYVSISISGDDLTDDDIATRKEQAQEILDKMKEDPTADMGETAKAVDDTYSGLTGTIFTNDSDDEDISNSYDDAVVEALRTLKDGEVYDELVETDSSVYVLRMDKVKDEDATASKKESLENTKRSEYYSETTQKWLDDADITVNDKVLSTLTITDEHSFTIKETTADTSEDAAADTTDATEDTTSEDAEAADEDEDADTAETDAA
;
A
#
# COMPACT_ATOMS: atom_id res chain seq x y z
N GLU A 1 14.77 -15.46 -6.83
CA GLU A 1 13.85 -16.52 -6.35
C GLU A 1 13.28 -16.18 -4.96
N GLU A 2 14.09 -15.62 -4.04
CA GLU A 2 13.65 -15.30 -2.66
C GLU A 2 12.58 -14.21 -2.61
N ALA A 3 12.63 -13.21 -3.48
CA ALA A 3 11.64 -12.13 -3.53
C ALA A 3 10.37 -12.45 -4.31
N GLN A 4 10.20 -13.72 -4.74
CA GLN A 4 9.03 -14.12 -5.52
C GLN A 4 7.75 -13.95 -4.72
N GLN A 5 6.75 -13.31 -5.34
CA GLN A 5 5.46 -13.03 -4.72
C GLN A 5 4.35 -13.87 -5.37
N SER A 6 3.44 -14.33 -4.52
CA SER A 6 2.13 -14.82 -4.91
C SER A 6 1.09 -13.76 -4.58
N SER A 7 0.08 -13.59 -5.43
CA SER A 7 -1.05 -12.71 -5.15
C SER A 7 -2.31 -13.51 -4.86
N PHE A 8 -3.12 -13.02 -3.95
CA PHE A 8 -4.34 -13.68 -3.51
C PHE A 8 -5.43 -12.68 -3.15
N SER A 9 -6.67 -13.13 -3.22
CA SER A 9 -7.84 -12.43 -2.74
C SER A 9 -8.39 -13.11 -1.50
N TYR A 10 -8.93 -12.31 -0.57
CA TYR A 10 -9.47 -12.85 0.67
C TYR A 10 -10.59 -11.99 1.23
N VAL A 11 -11.41 -12.62 2.07
CA VAL A 11 -12.32 -11.93 2.99
C VAL A 11 -11.85 -12.25 4.39
N SER A 12 -11.71 -11.23 5.22
CA SER A 12 -11.39 -11.37 6.65
C SER A 12 -12.56 -10.88 7.48
N ILE A 13 -13.10 -11.74 8.32
CA ILE A 13 -14.20 -11.45 9.22
C ILE A 13 -13.68 -11.55 10.65
N SER A 14 -13.68 -10.43 11.37
CA SER A 14 -13.23 -10.41 12.77
C SER A 14 -14.16 -11.23 13.66
N ILE A 15 -13.56 -12.09 14.49
CA ILE A 15 -14.23 -12.89 15.51
C ILE A 15 -13.77 -12.56 16.92
N SER A 16 -13.00 -11.48 17.08
CA SER A 16 -12.51 -10.99 18.36
C SER A 16 -12.97 -9.55 18.60
N GLY A 17 -13.27 -9.23 19.84
CA GLY A 17 -13.70 -7.90 20.29
C GLY A 17 -14.48 -7.99 21.60
N ASP A 18 -14.32 -6.98 22.46
CA ASP A 18 -14.96 -6.96 23.79
C ASP A 18 -16.49 -6.92 23.74
N ASP A 19 -17.05 -6.48 22.60
CA ASP A 19 -18.50 -6.35 22.40
C ASP A 19 -19.13 -7.57 21.68
N LEU A 20 -18.34 -8.58 21.30
CA LEU A 20 -18.81 -9.75 20.58
C LEU A 20 -19.24 -10.85 21.55
N THR A 21 -20.46 -11.35 21.35
CA THR A 21 -20.95 -12.53 22.05
C THR A 21 -20.59 -13.82 21.30
N ASP A 22 -20.66 -14.96 21.97
CA ASP A 22 -20.46 -16.28 21.34
C ASP A 22 -21.43 -16.50 20.16
N ASP A 23 -22.68 -15.98 20.29
CA ASP A 23 -23.70 -16.08 19.24
C ASP A 23 -23.32 -15.21 18.02
N ASP A 24 -22.71 -14.02 18.23
CA ASP A 24 -22.24 -13.17 17.16
C ASP A 24 -21.07 -13.83 16.41
N ILE A 25 -20.14 -14.44 17.16
CA ILE A 25 -19.03 -15.19 16.59
C ILE A 25 -19.51 -16.36 15.75
N ALA A 26 -20.48 -17.11 16.25
CA ALA A 26 -21.08 -18.23 15.51
C ALA A 26 -21.73 -17.74 14.21
N THR A 27 -22.51 -16.65 14.27
CA THR A 27 -23.15 -16.04 13.11
C THR A 27 -22.12 -15.59 12.06
N ARG A 28 -21.03 -14.96 12.49
CA ARG A 28 -19.95 -14.53 11.59
C ARG A 28 -19.24 -15.70 10.91
N LYS A 29 -19.06 -16.81 11.62
CA LYS A 29 -18.51 -18.04 11.04
C LYS A 29 -19.47 -18.67 10.04
N GLU A 30 -20.77 -18.66 10.30
CA GLU A 30 -21.78 -19.12 9.34
C GLU A 30 -21.78 -18.26 8.08
N GLN A 31 -21.69 -16.94 8.22
CA GLN A 31 -21.58 -16.01 7.09
C GLN A 31 -20.27 -16.24 6.29
N ALA A 32 -19.14 -16.45 6.97
CA ALA A 32 -17.88 -16.81 6.31
C ALA A 32 -18.03 -18.12 5.52
N GLN A 33 -18.71 -19.13 6.08
CA GLN A 33 -18.98 -20.39 5.41
C GLN A 33 -19.86 -20.20 4.17
N GLU A 34 -20.88 -19.34 4.25
CA GLU A 34 -21.75 -19.02 3.10
C GLU A 34 -20.94 -18.36 1.96
N ILE A 35 -20.00 -17.44 2.30
CA ILE A 35 -19.10 -16.83 1.32
C ILE A 35 -18.23 -17.91 0.68
N LEU A 36 -17.62 -18.78 1.49
CA LEU A 36 -16.77 -19.87 1.01
C LEU A 36 -17.53 -20.80 0.05
N ASP A 37 -18.76 -21.19 0.41
CA ASP A 37 -19.58 -22.07 -0.41
C ASP A 37 -19.91 -21.43 -1.77
N LYS A 38 -20.25 -20.14 -1.78
CA LYS A 38 -20.47 -19.38 -3.03
C LYS A 38 -19.21 -19.27 -3.87
N MET A 39 -18.06 -19.03 -3.24
CA MET A 39 -16.78 -18.98 -3.96
C MET A 39 -16.36 -20.33 -4.52
N LYS A 40 -16.74 -21.44 -3.88
CA LYS A 40 -16.53 -22.80 -4.40
C LYS A 40 -17.46 -23.13 -5.58
N GLU A 41 -18.67 -22.59 -5.57
CA GLU A 41 -19.61 -22.75 -6.70
C GLU A 41 -19.11 -22.00 -7.93
N ASP A 42 -18.57 -20.79 -7.75
CA ASP A 42 -17.96 -19.99 -8.81
C ASP A 42 -16.64 -19.38 -8.32
N PRO A 43 -15.50 -20.08 -8.52
CA PRO A 43 -14.17 -19.59 -8.13
C PRO A 43 -13.74 -18.32 -8.88
N THR A 44 -14.42 -17.98 -9.98
CA THR A 44 -14.11 -16.79 -10.79
C THR A 44 -14.88 -15.55 -10.38
N ALA A 45 -15.87 -15.71 -9.51
CA ALA A 45 -16.67 -14.60 -9.00
C ALA A 45 -15.78 -13.55 -8.28
N ASP A 46 -16.26 -12.31 -8.29
CA ASP A 46 -15.63 -11.25 -7.49
C ASP A 46 -15.86 -11.52 -5.99
N MET A 47 -14.76 -11.67 -5.27
CA MET A 47 -14.81 -12.02 -3.84
C MET A 47 -15.47 -10.91 -3.01
N GLY A 48 -15.27 -9.65 -3.37
CA GLY A 48 -15.86 -8.53 -2.68
C GLY A 48 -17.36 -8.41 -2.90
N GLU A 49 -17.83 -8.66 -4.13
CA GLU A 49 -19.26 -8.70 -4.43
C GLU A 49 -19.94 -9.89 -3.76
N THR A 50 -19.28 -11.05 -3.75
CA THR A 50 -19.78 -12.25 -3.07
C THR A 50 -19.90 -12.03 -1.56
N ALA A 51 -18.92 -11.39 -0.93
CA ALA A 51 -18.94 -11.06 0.49
C ALA A 51 -20.07 -10.08 0.82
N LYS A 52 -20.20 -8.99 0.04
CA LYS A 52 -21.27 -7.99 0.21
C LYS A 52 -22.68 -8.55 0.01
N ALA A 53 -22.83 -9.60 -0.79
CA ALA A 53 -24.10 -10.28 -0.99
C ALA A 53 -24.55 -11.10 0.25
N VAL A 54 -23.62 -11.39 1.18
CA VAL A 54 -23.92 -12.05 2.45
C VAL A 54 -24.14 -11.00 3.54
N ASP A 55 -23.27 -10.01 3.62
CA ASP A 55 -23.38 -8.87 4.53
C ASP A 55 -22.70 -7.65 3.90
N ASP A 56 -23.39 -6.51 3.84
CA ASP A 56 -22.94 -5.29 3.16
C ASP A 56 -21.71 -4.63 3.82
N THR A 57 -21.41 -5.03 5.05
CA THR A 57 -20.20 -4.58 5.78
C THR A 57 -18.94 -5.36 5.39
N TYR A 58 -19.08 -6.50 4.73
CA TYR A 58 -17.94 -7.31 4.31
C TYR A 58 -17.36 -6.81 2.98
N SER A 59 -16.07 -6.99 2.85
CA SER A 59 -15.33 -6.59 1.64
C SER A 59 -14.28 -7.62 1.26
N GLY A 60 -14.08 -7.78 -0.04
CA GLY A 60 -12.94 -8.51 -0.56
C GLY A 60 -11.69 -7.64 -0.49
N LEU A 61 -10.61 -8.25 -0.12
CA LEU A 61 -9.29 -7.67 -0.04
C LEU A 61 -8.33 -8.45 -0.93
N THR A 62 -7.24 -7.82 -1.32
CA THR A 62 -6.16 -8.46 -2.05
C THR A 62 -4.87 -8.33 -1.26
N GLY A 63 -4.02 -9.32 -1.38
CA GLY A 63 -2.72 -9.32 -0.70
C GLY A 63 -1.66 -10.04 -1.50
N THR A 64 -0.45 -9.97 -1.01
CA THR A 64 0.68 -10.74 -1.53
C THR A 64 1.42 -11.41 -0.40
N ILE A 65 1.96 -12.59 -0.69
CA ILE A 65 2.87 -13.31 0.19
C ILE A 65 4.14 -13.68 -0.56
N PHE A 66 5.21 -13.90 0.18
CA PHE A 66 6.37 -14.57 -0.39
C PHE A 66 6.02 -16.03 -0.69
N THR A 67 6.27 -16.44 -1.93
CA THR A 67 5.96 -17.80 -2.41
C THR A 67 6.73 -18.86 -1.62
N ASN A 68 7.97 -18.53 -1.26
CA ASN A 68 8.86 -19.43 -0.54
C ASN A 68 9.21 -18.88 0.84
N ASP A 69 9.59 -19.77 1.75
CA ASP A 69 10.21 -19.38 3.00
C ASP A 69 11.64 -18.89 2.77
N SER A 70 12.07 -17.99 3.64
CA SER A 70 13.44 -17.48 3.68
C SER A 70 13.87 -17.30 5.13
N ASP A 71 15.16 -17.51 5.37
CA ASP A 71 15.80 -17.17 6.66
C ASP A 71 16.17 -15.68 6.76
N ASP A 72 15.94 -14.90 5.70
CA ASP A 72 16.16 -13.45 5.67
C ASP A 72 14.98 -12.74 6.36
N GLU A 73 15.24 -11.99 7.41
CA GLU A 73 14.22 -11.27 8.18
C GLU A 73 13.44 -10.26 7.34
N ASP A 74 14.04 -9.72 6.28
CA ASP A 74 13.38 -8.82 5.32
C ASP A 74 12.38 -9.54 4.41
N ILE A 75 12.44 -10.88 4.37
CA ILE A 75 11.61 -11.75 3.56
C ILE A 75 10.66 -12.52 4.48
N SER A 76 9.82 -11.79 5.18
CA SER A 76 8.79 -12.33 6.05
C SER A 76 7.39 -11.96 5.58
N ASN A 77 6.42 -12.82 5.84
CA ASN A 77 5.02 -12.56 5.57
C ASN A 77 4.38 -11.80 6.73
N SER A 78 3.45 -10.89 6.41
CA SER A 78 2.71 -10.10 7.40
C SER A 78 1.41 -10.78 7.85
N TYR A 79 1.09 -11.93 7.27
CA TYR A 79 -0.11 -12.72 7.59
C TYR A 79 0.22 -13.82 8.58
N ASP A 80 -0.81 -14.30 9.28
CA ASP A 80 -0.70 -15.47 10.15
C ASP A 80 -0.15 -16.67 9.39
N ASP A 81 0.66 -17.49 10.06
CA ASP A 81 1.27 -18.68 9.47
C ASP A 81 0.21 -19.63 8.87
N ALA A 82 -0.94 -19.77 9.53
CA ALA A 82 -2.05 -20.58 9.03
C ALA A 82 -2.58 -20.10 7.67
N VAL A 83 -2.66 -18.77 7.47
CA VAL A 83 -3.07 -18.16 6.19
C VAL A 83 -2.01 -18.42 5.11
N VAL A 84 -0.74 -18.23 5.46
CA VAL A 84 0.39 -18.44 4.53
C VAL A 84 0.49 -19.89 4.13
N GLU A 85 0.40 -20.83 5.08
CA GLU A 85 0.42 -22.26 4.82
C GLU A 85 -0.74 -22.69 3.91
N ALA A 86 -1.97 -22.23 4.20
CA ALA A 86 -3.13 -22.52 3.36
C ALA A 86 -2.94 -22.02 1.92
N LEU A 87 -2.49 -20.77 1.75
CA LEU A 87 -2.25 -20.18 0.42
C LEU A 87 -1.18 -20.94 -0.39
N ARG A 88 -0.12 -21.43 0.26
CA ARG A 88 0.96 -22.15 -0.42
C ARG A 88 0.56 -23.51 -0.97
N THR A 89 -0.57 -24.06 -0.53
CA THR A 89 -1.12 -25.32 -1.07
C THR A 89 -1.91 -25.14 -2.36
N LEU A 90 -2.32 -23.89 -2.66
CA LEU A 90 -3.23 -23.56 -3.74
C LEU A 90 -2.51 -23.35 -5.08
N LYS A 91 -3.27 -23.51 -6.15
CA LYS A 91 -2.90 -23.17 -7.53
C LYS A 91 -3.60 -21.87 -7.95
N ASP A 92 -3.19 -21.36 -9.10
CA ASP A 92 -3.81 -20.17 -9.69
C ASP A 92 -5.33 -20.35 -9.84
N GLY A 93 -6.08 -19.37 -9.29
CA GLY A 93 -7.54 -19.36 -9.31
C GLY A 93 -8.23 -20.30 -8.33
N GLU A 94 -7.49 -21.03 -7.50
CA GLU A 94 -8.05 -22.02 -6.56
C GLU A 94 -8.50 -21.35 -5.25
N VAL A 95 -9.71 -21.70 -4.79
CA VAL A 95 -10.24 -21.32 -3.49
C VAL A 95 -9.84 -22.37 -2.46
N TYR A 96 -9.42 -21.94 -1.27
CA TYR A 96 -9.11 -22.86 -0.19
C TYR A 96 -10.38 -23.57 0.32
N ASP A 97 -10.26 -24.87 0.59
CA ASP A 97 -11.42 -25.71 0.85
C ASP A 97 -12.11 -25.48 2.20
N GLU A 98 -11.42 -24.88 3.14
CA GLU A 98 -11.87 -24.68 4.50
C GLU A 98 -11.75 -23.20 4.92
N LEU A 99 -12.43 -22.82 5.99
CA LEU A 99 -12.18 -21.54 6.63
C LEU A 99 -10.85 -21.59 7.37
N VAL A 100 -10.02 -20.55 7.22
CA VAL A 100 -8.82 -20.41 8.02
C VAL A 100 -9.16 -19.55 9.23
N GLU A 101 -9.12 -20.15 10.41
CA GLU A 101 -9.40 -19.46 11.67
C GLU A 101 -8.10 -19.07 12.36
N THR A 102 -8.02 -17.81 12.78
CA THR A 102 -6.98 -17.28 13.65
C THR A 102 -7.59 -16.82 14.96
N ASP A 103 -6.79 -16.37 15.90
CA ASP A 103 -7.29 -15.85 17.19
C ASP A 103 -8.21 -14.65 17.04
N SER A 104 -8.12 -13.90 15.95
CA SER A 104 -8.84 -12.64 15.76
C SER A 104 -9.85 -12.65 14.61
N SER A 105 -9.68 -13.54 13.63
CA SER A 105 -10.44 -13.48 12.38
C SER A 105 -10.62 -14.84 11.75
N VAL A 106 -11.64 -14.92 10.90
CA VAL A 106 -11.86 -16.05 9.98
C VAL A 106 -11.65 -15.56 8.57
N TYR A 107 -10.93 -16.36 7.78
CA TYR A 107 -10.55 -16.01 6.41
C TYR A 107 -11.18 -16.97 5.40
N VAL A 108 -11.66 -16.39 4.30
CA VAL A 108 -11.94 -17.09 3.04
C VAL A 108 -10.84 -16.69 2.06
N LEU A 109 -10.14 -17.65 1.47
CA LEU A 109 -8.93 -17.43 0.70
C LEU A 109 -9.07 -17.95 -0.74
N ARG A 110 -8.56 -17.19 -1.71
CA ARG A 110 -8.37 -17.63 -3.09
C ARG A 110 -7.00 -17.19 -3.58
N MET A 111 -6.24 -18.11 -4.14
CA MET A 111 -4.99 -17.81 -4.81
C MET A 111 -5.30 -17.22 -6.20
N ASP A 112 -4.89 -15.99 -6.47
CA ASP A 112 -5.06 -15.38 -7.79
C ASP A 112 -3.91 -15.78 -8.72
N LYS A 113 -2.67 -15.65 -8.23
CA LYS A 113 -1.47 -16.09 -8.96
C LYS A 113 -0.41 -16.60 -7.98
N VAL A 114 0.03 -17.84 -8.18
CA VAL A 114 1.16 -18.41 -7.43
C VAL A 114 2.47 -17.70 -7.75
N LYS A 115 2.58 -17.17 -8.98
CA LYS A 115 3.73 -16.37 -9.43
C LYS A 115 3.22 -15.07 -10.02
N ASP A 116 3.23 -14.03 -9.22
CA ASP A 116 2.88 -12.68 -9.68
C ASP A 116 4.17 -11.93 -10.04
N GLU A 117 4.38 -11.73 -11.34
CA GLU A 117 5.60 -11.08 -11.85
C GLU A 117 5.63 -9.59 -11.48
N ASP A 118 4.48 -8.91 -11.51
CA ASP A 118 4.38 -7.48 -11.20
C ASP A 118 4.60 -7.24 -9.71
N ALA A 119 3.94 -8.04 -8.86
CA ALA A 119 4.15 -8.00 -7.41
C ALA A 119 5.59 -8.34 -7.04
N THR A 120 6.19 -9.34 -7.72
CA THR A 120 7.59 -9.73 -7.53
C THR A 120 8.55 -8.60 -7.91
N ALA A 121 8.31 -7.93 -9.05
CA ALA A 121 9.14 -6.80 -9.48
C ALA A 121 9.07 -5.63 -8.49
N SER A 122 7.86 -5.27 -8.06
CA SER A 122 7.64 -4.21 -7.06
C SER A 122 8.29 -4.54 -5.72
N LYS A 123 8.16 -5.78 -5.24
CA LYS A 123 8.79 -6.21 -3.99
C LYS A 123 10.31 -6.20 -4.08
N LYS A 124 10.86 -6.65 -5.20
CA LYS A 124 12.30 -6.63 -5.46
C LYS A 124 12.85 -5.20 -5.41
N GLU A 125 12.21 -4.25 -6.07
CA GLU A 125 12.61 -2.83 -6.03
C GLU A 125 12.55 -2.29 -4.60
N SER A 126 11.50 -2.61 -3.84
CA SER A 126 11.37 -2.23 -2.43
C SER A 126 12.52 -2.78 -1.59
N LEU A 127 12.83 -4.07 -1.71
CA LEU A 127 13.94 -4.72 -0.98
C LEU A 127 15.31 -4.12 -1.37
N GLU A 128 15.53 -3.85 -2.65
CA GLU A 128 16.77 -3.20 -3.11
C GLU A 128 16.93 -1.80 -2.51
N ASN A 129 15.86 -1.03 -2.40
CA ASN A 129 15.87 0.30 -1.78
C ASN A 129 16.11 0.22 -0.27
N THR A 130 15.49 -0.73 0.42
CA THR A 130 15.73 -0.99 1.85
C THR A 130 17.19 -1.33 2.10
N LYS A 131 17.71 -2.34 1.41
CA LYS A 131 19.12 -2.77 1.57
C LYS A 131 20.12 -1.67 1.19
N ARG A 132 19.81 -0.83 0.21
CA ARG A 132 20.63 0.34 -0.13
C ARG A 132 20.63 1.36 1.00
N SER A 133 19.48 1.63 1.62
CA SER A 133 19.36 2.56 2.74
C SER A 133 20.10 2.05 3.98
N GLU A 134 19.97 0.77 4.28
CA GLU A 134 20.69 0.12 5.39
C GLU A 134 22.20 0.19 5.20
N TYR A 135 22.68 -0.21 4.01
CA TYR A 135 24.11 -0.13 3.69
C TYR A 135 24.65 1.29 3.76
N TYR A 136 23.87 2.28 3.32
CA TYR A 136 24.24 3.69 3.46
C TYR A 136 24.33 4.09 4.93
N SER A 137 23.34 3.72 5.74
CA SER A 137 23.31 4.03 7.17
C SER A 137 24.49 3.38 7.91
N GLU A 138 24.75 2.11 7.68
CA GLU A 138 25.88 1.39 8.27
C GLU A 138 27.23 1.99 7.86
N THR A 139 27.37 2.33 6.59
CA THR A 139 28.60 2.92 6.05
C THR A 139 28.86 4.29 6.66
N THR A 140 27.83 5.14 6.76
CA THR A 140 27.93 6.48 7.34
C THR A 140 28.21 6.41 8.85
N GLN A 141 27.56 5.46 9.54
CA GLN A 141 27.84 5.24 10.97
C GLN A 141 29.29 4.80 11.17
N LYS A 142 29.77 3.88 10.37
CA LYS A 142 31.18 3.46 10.42
C LYS A 142 32.15 4.60 10.16
N TRP A 143 31.86 5.50 9.22
CA TRP A 143 32.68 6.69 8.99
C TRP A 143 32.68 7.64 10.19
N LEU A 144 31.53 7.79 10.87
CA LEU A 144 31.43 8.57 12.09
C LEU A 144 32.24 7.96 13.22
N ASP A 145 32.17 6.64 13.40
CA ASP A 145 32.91 5.92 14.43
C ASP A 145 34.42 5.95 14.20
N ASP A 146 34.84 5.89 12.92
CA ASP A 146 36.25 5.96 12.53
C ASP A 146 36.79 7.41 12.46
N ALA A 147 35.92 8.43 12.53
CA ALA A 147 36.30 9.82 12.44
C ALA A 147 36.99 10.34 13.70
N ASP A 148 38.13 10.97 13.53
CA ASP A 148 38.82 11.70 14.61
C ASP A 148 38.20 13.10 14.76
N ILE A 149 37.22 13.19 15.67
CA ILE A 149 36.46 14.44 15.89
C ILE A 149 37.17 15.28 16.95
N THR A 150 37.73 16.41 16.53
CA THR A 150 38.34 17.38 17.43
C THR A 150 37.37 18.53 17.72
N VAL A 151 36.96 18.64 18.98
CA VAL A 151 36.10 19.74 19.44
C VAL A 151 36.96 20.96 19.77
N ASN A 152 36.60 22.12 19.23
CA ASN A 152 37.26 23.37 19.60
C ASN A 152 36.62 23.93 20.89
N ASP A 153 37.21 23.57 22.06
CA ASP A 153 36.71 23.96 23.34
C ASP A 153 36.63 25.48 23.58
N LYS A 154 37.48 26.25 22.87
CA LYS A 154 37.43 27.72 22.95
C LYS A 154 36.19 28.29 22.31
N VAL A 155 35.74 27.70 21.20
CA VAL A 155 34.50 28.10 20.55
C VAL A 155 33.30 27.58 21.34
N LEU A 156 33.35 26.32 21.78
CA LEU A 156 32.27 25.71 22.54
C LEU A 156 31.99 26.45 23.85
N SER A 157 33.01 26.93 24.55
CA SER A 157 32.86 27.69 25.80
C SER A 157 32.23 29.09 25.59
N THR A 158 32.18 29.59 24.39
CA THR A 158 31.50 30.86 24.03
C THR A 158 30.02 30.68 23.67
N LEU A 159 29.57 29.42 23.51
CA LEU A 159 28.17 29.12 23.21
C LEU A 159 27.41 29.06 24.53
N THR A 160 26.58 30.05 24.78
CA THR A 160 25.67 30.06 25.91
C THR A 160 24.30 29.64 25.39
N ILE A 161 23.82 28.49 25.85
CA ILE A 161 22.44 28.09 25.64
C ILE A 161 21.61 28.81 26.71
N THR A 162 20.88 29.84 26.32
CA THR A 162 19.93 30.51 27.18
C THR A 162 18.53 30.02 26.81
N ASP A 163 17.72 29.71 27.82
CA ASP A 163 16.34 29.24 27.63
C ASP A 163 15.43 30.29 26.95
N GLU A 164 15.94 31.52 26.73
CA GLU A 164 15.20 32.61 26.11
C GLU A 164 15.27 32.62 24.58
N HIS A 165 16.09 31.76 23.99
CA HIS A 165 16.21 31.73 22.53
C HIS A 165 15.70 30.42 21.98
N SER A 166 14.39 30.41 21.63
CA SER A 166 13.92 29.49 20.61
C SER A 166 14.82 29.62 19.37
N PHE A 167 15.27 28.51 18.82
CA PHE A 167 15.98 28.49 17.55
C PHE A 167 15.14 29.17 16.48
N THR A 168 15.39 30.42 16.23
CA THR A 168 14.91 31.06 15.01
C THR A 168 15.97 30.70 13.96
N ILE A 169 15.63 29.77 13.06
CA ILE A 169 16.42 29.58 11.84
C ILE A 169 16.36 30.93 11.14
N LYS A 170 17.46 31.66 11.17
CA LYS A 170 17.59 32.84 10.35
C LYS A 170 17.66 32.31 8.92
N GLU A 171 16.56 32.41 8.20
CA GLU A 171 16.56 32.18 6.77
C GLU A 171 17.67 33.05 6.21
N THR A 172 18.70 32.44 5.67
CA THR A 172 19.68 33.11 4.87
C THR A 172 18.92 33.54 3.63
N THR A 173 18.43 34.77 3.62
CA THR A 173 18.00 35.39 2.38
C THR A 173 19.20 35.38 1.48
N ALA A 174 19.20 34.47 0.51
CA ALA A 174 20.11 34.57 -0.60
C ALA A 174 19.89 35.97 -1.17
N ASP A 175 20.93 36.77 -1.10
CA ASP A 175 21.04 38.07 -1.76
C ASP A 175 20.84 37.83 -3.26
N THR A 176 19.59 37.92 -3.68
CA THR A 176 19.27 38.04 -5.10
C THR A 176 19.04 39.55 -5.32
N SER A 177 20.11 40.20 -5.64
CA SER A 177 20.08 41.55 -6.20
C SER A 177 19.14 41.59 -7.39
N GLU A 178 18.17 42.49 -7.26
CA GLU A 178 17.55 43.31 -8.26
C GLU A 178 17.08 42.71 -9.58
N ASP A 179 15.79 42.56 -9.80
CA ASP A 179 15.05 43.56 -10.61
C ASP A 179 13.56 43.18 -10.68
N ALA A 180 12.74 44.25 -10.67
CA ALA A 180 11.37 44.37 -11.09
C ALA A 180 10.27 44.10 -10.05
N ALA A 181 9.90 45.18 -9.55
CA ALA A 181 8.66 45.78 -9.12
C ALA A 181 7.34 45.13 -9.55
N ALA A 182 6.38 45.33 -8.60
CA ALA A 182 4.94 45.36 -8.73
C ALA A 182 4.28 43.96 -8.67
N ASP A 183 3.30 43.76 -7.93
CA ASP A 183 2.25 44.51 -7.28
C ASP A 183 1.55 43.62 -6.28
N THR A 184 1.25 44.19 -5.17
CA THR A 184 0.37 43.69 -4.09
C THR A 184 -1.06 43.50 -4.56
N THR A 185 -1.73 42.59 -3.99
CA THR A 185 -3.05 42.67 -3.30
C THR A 185 -3.67 41.31 -3.35
N ASP A 186 -3.82 40.71 -2.18
CA ASP A 186 -4.94 40.72 -1.27
C ASP A 186 -6.21 40.04 -1.77
N ALA A 187 -6.68 39.24 -0.88
CA ALA A 187 -8.06 38.92 -0.60
C ALA A 187 -8.73 37.74 -1.28
N THR A 188 -9.00 36.81 -0.39
CA THR A 188 -10.34 36.27 -0.05
C THR A 188 -11.24 35.76 -1.16
N GLU A 189 -11.63 34.54 -0.93
CA GLU A 189 -12.99 33.97 -1.03
C GLU A 189 -13.87 34.42 -2.18
N ASP A 190 -14.37 33.54 -2.95
CA ASP A 190 -15.77 33.12 -2.92
C ASP A 190 -16.12 32.20 -4.10
N THR A 191 -16.97 31.32 -3.76
CA THR A 191 -17.82 30.39 -4.49
C THR A 191 -18.43 30.87 -5.80
N THR A 192 -18.85 29.88 -6.52
CA THR A 192 -20.00 29.72 -7.42
C THR A 192 -19.77 29.80 -8.92
N SER A 193 -19.99 28.65 -9.47
CA SER A 193 -21.00 28.25 -10.45
C SER A 193 -21.09 28.96 -11.80
N GLU A 194 -21.41 28.10 -12.73
CA GLU A 194 -22.20 28.24 -13.97
C GLU A 194 -21.52 28.72 -15.23
N ASP A 195 -21.44 27.78 -16.15
CA ASP A 195 -22.32 27.60 -17.32
C ASP A 195 -21.90 28.33 -18.61
N ALA A 196 -22.20 27.67 -19.66
CA ALA A 196 -22.30 28.07 -21.06
C ALA A 196 -21.13 27.65 -21.98
N GLU A 197 -21.35 26.56 -22.68
CA GLU A 197 -21.95 26.47 -24.04
C GLU A 197 -21.21 27.21 -25.15
N ALA A 198 -21.12 26.47 -26.19
CA ALA A 198 -21.18 26.73 -27.63
C ALA A 198 -19.89 26.41 -28.37
N ALA A 199 -19.91 25.32 -29.12
CA ALA A 199 -20.31 25.27 -30.52
C ALA A 199 -19.27 25.87 -31.46
N ASP A 200 -18.80 25.12 -32.39
CA ASP A 200 -19.14 25.07 -33.81
C ASP A 200 -18.14 24.17 -34.53
N GLU A 201 -18.61 23.17 -35.20
CA GLU A 201 -18.75 23.02 -36.67
C GLU A 201 -17.44 23.25 -37.44
N ASP A 202 -17.03 22.32 -38.24
CA ASP A 202 -17.38 21.98 -39.59
C ASP A 202 -16.47 20.87 -40.14
N GLU A 203 -17.09 19.89 -40.75
CA GLU A 203 -17.03 19.47 -42.14
C GLU A 203 -15.63 19.17 -42.70
N ASP A 204 -15.38 18.14 -43.43
CA ASP A 204 -16.04 17.54 -44.58
C ASP A 204 -15.32 16.22 -44.95
N ALA A 205 -16.09 15.28 -45.31
CA ALA A 205 -16.14 14.50 -46.51
C ALA A 205 -14.80 14.08 -47.18
N ASP A 206 -14.64 12.88 -47.53
CA ASP A 206 -15.12 12.29 -48.80
C ASP A 206 -14.53 10.87 -49.03
N THR A 207 -15.41 10.01 -49.30
CA THR A 207 -15.42 8.93 -50.29
C THR A 207 -14.12 8.22 -50.69
N ALA A 208 -14.13 6.96 -50.77
CA ALA A 208 -14.39 6.10 -51.91
C ALA A 208 -13.94 4.66 -51.65
N GLU A 209 -14.88 3.80 -51.77
CA GLU A 209 -14.93 2.52 -52.47
C GLU A 209 -13.72 2.13 -53.32
N THR A 210 -13.40 0.86 -53.24
CA THR A 210 -13.44 -0.17 -54.30
C THR A 210 -12.80 -1.43 -53.73
N ASP A 211 -13.51 -2.50 -53.62
CA ASP A 211 -13.90 -3.58 -54.51
C ASP A 211 -12.74 -4.50 -54.96
N ALA A 212 -13.03 -5.77 -54.70
CA ALA A 212 -12.64 -6.99 -55.41
C ALA A 212 -11.19 -7.52 -55.34
N ALA A 213 -11.05 -8.63 -54.75
CA ALA A 213 -10.87 -9.99 -55.30
C ALA A 213 -10.59 -11.00 -54.22
#